data_51c369d4b9ead42392cea23892f04bfc
#
_entry.id   51c369d4b9ead42392cea23892f04bfc
#
_cell.length_a   1.000
_cell.length_b   1.000
_cell.length_c   1.000
_cell.angle_alpha   90.00
_cell.angle_beta   90.00
_cell.angle_gamma   90.00
#
_symmetry.space_group_name_H-M   'P 1'
#
loop_
_entity.id
_entity.type
_entity.pdbx_description
1 polymer ?
#
loop_
_entity_poly.entity_id
_entity_poly.type
_entity_poly.pdbx_seq_one_letter_code
_entity_poly.pdbx_strand_id
1 'polypeptide(L)'
;ADLDSIMGRGSNQWVIDHAIKMGFTVYADIGRAGIPSQDNSRLKHVIGTEYLLYPGELSLIRSRVASLDMEYESVKFANSLINIREVAPILTNLTPNELLIINLKFVGTMKGINTRVIELVRQYYNGKLYVGGGLGSLGEIFNLKNYGVDGILVATLLHKGVVDRPYYIIQ
;
A
#
# COMPACT_ATOMS: atom_id res chain seq x y z
N ALA A 1 0.81 9.13 -2.55
CA ALA A 1 1.94 9.19 -3.48
C ALA A 1 2.22 10.65 -3.85
N ASP A 2 3.47 11.04 -3.85
CA ASP A 2 3.95 12.33 -4.36
C ASP A 2 4.39 12.13 -5.82
N LEU A 3 3.48 12.37 -6.75
CA LEU A 3 3.73 12.14 -8.17
C LEU A 3 4.83 13.03 -8.73
N ASP A 4 5.01 14.24 -8.21
CA ASP A 4 6.08 15.14 -8.66
C ASP A 4 7.44 14.57 -8.27
N SER A 5 7.57 14.06 -7.05
CA SER A 5 8.79 13.39 -6.58
C SER A 5 9.07 12.11 -7.38
N ILE A 6 8.06 11.28 -7.59
CA ILE A 6 8.16 10.03 -8.36
C ILE A 6 8.62 10.29 -9.80
N MET A 7 8.11 11.35 -10.41
CA MET A 7 8.44 11.74 -11.79
C MET A 7 9.68 12.63 -11.92
N GLY A 8 10.35 12.97 -10.81
CA GLY A 8 11.51 13.85 -10.82
C GLY A 8 11.19 15.31 -11.22
N ARG A 9 9.96 15.76 -11.02
CA ARG A 9 9.48 17.11 -11.37
C ARG A 9 9.54 18.10 -10.20
N GLY A 10 9.82 17.63 -8.99
CA GLY A 10 9.82 18.41 -7.77
C GLY A 10 9.55 17.57 -6.55
N SER A 11 9.11 18.19 -5.47
CA SER A 11 8.73 17.51 -4.23
C SER A 11 7.64 18.28 -3.52
N ASN A 12 6.67 17.57 -2.96
CA ASN A 12 5.63 18.10 -2.09
C ASN A 12 5.95 17.85 -0.60
N GLN A 13 7.24 17.87 -0.24
CA GLN A 13 7.69 17.64 1.15
C GLN A 13 6.95 18.54 2.16
N TRP A 14 6.63 19.78 1.77
CA TRP A 14 5.90 20.71 2.63
C TRP A 14 4.50 20.19 3.03
N VAL A 15 3.82 19.41 2.17
CA VAL A 15 2.53 18.76 2.49
C VAL A 15 2.74 17.68 3.55
N ILE A 16 3.79 16.87 3.39
CA ILE A 16 4.16 15.82 4.34
C ILE A 16 4.43 16.43 5.71
N ASP A 17 5.26 17.47 5.75
CA ASP A 17 5.62 18.19 6.98
C ASP A 17 4.41 18.81 7.64
N HIS A 18 3.50 19.39 6.85
CA HIS A 18 2.26 19.97 7.36
C HIS A 18 1.36 18.91 8.00
N ALA A 19 1.16 17.79 7.34
CA ALA A 19 0.36 16.68 7.87
C ALA A 19 0.95 16.13 9.19
N ILE A 20 2.27 15.99 9.25
CA ILE A 20 2.97 15.58 10.48
C ILE A 20 2.75 16.59 11.62
N LYS A 21 2.84 17.89 11.33
CA LYS A 21 2.55 18.96 12.31
C LYS A 21 1.11 18.94 12.81
N MET A 22 0.17 18.53 11.96
CA MET A 22 -1.24 18.33 12.35
C MET A 22 -1.45 17.05 13.19
N GLY A 23 -0.42 16.25 13.42
CA GLY A 23 -0.48 15.04 14.26
C GLY A 23 -0.72 13.75 13.49
N PHE A 24 -0.79 13.77 12.16
CA PHE A 24 -0.96 12.56 11.37
C PHE A 24 0.32 11.71 11.30
N THR A 25 0.14 10.39 11.19
CA THR A 25 1.18 9.50 10.68
C THR A 25 1.05 9.46 9.17
N VAL A 26 2.14 9.77 8.48
CA VAL A 26 2.17 9.87 7.02
C VAL A 26 2.85 8.64 6.41
N TYR A 27 2.18 7.99 5.49
CA TYR A 27 2.74 6.97 4.62
C TYR A 27 3.05 7.64 3.27
N ALA A 28 4.33 7.87 2.99
CA ALA A 28 4.75 8.63 1.83
C ALA A 28 5.40 7.73 0.78
N ASP A 29 4.75 7.59 -0.36
CA ASP A 29 5.38 7.10 -1.58
C ASP A 29 5.93 8.30 -2.37
N ILE A 30 7.24 8.41 -2.39
CA ILE A 30 7.99 9.47 -3.08
C ILE A 30 8.91 8.92 -4.18
N GLY A 31 8.66 7.69 -4.60
CA GLY A 31 9.52 6.94 -5.50
C GLY A 31 10.78 6.41 -4.82
N ARG A 32 11.68 5.83 -5.61
CA ARG A 32 12.93 5.21 -5.11
C ARG A 32 14.02 6.26 -4.80
N ALA A 33 14.03 7.36 -5.53
CA ALA A 33 15.03 8.41 -5.37
C ALA A 33 14.70 9.30 -4.16
N GLY A 34 15.69 9.61 -3.33
CA GLY A 34 15.54 10.56 -2.23
C GLY A 34 14.95 10.00 -0.93
N ILE A 35 14.75 8.69 -0.83
CA ILE A 35 14.29 8.06 0.42
C ILE A 35 15.39 8.20 1.48
N PRO A 36 15.10 8.82 2.65
CA PRO A 36 16.05 8.94 3.74
C PRO A 36 16.52 7.56 4.24
N SER A 37 17.63 7.50 4.92
CA SER A 37 18.18 6.26 5.49
C SER A 37 17.25 5.61 6.52
N GLN A 38 16.43 6.40 7.19
CA GLN A 38 15.51 5.92 8.23
C GLN A 38 14.17 6.65 8.21
N ASP A 39 13.10 5.92 8.52
CA ASP A 39 11.80 6.49 8.85
C ASP A 39 11.80 7.06 10.27
N ASN A 40 10.81 7.85 10.60
CA ASN A 40 10.57 8.31 11.96
C ASN A 40 9.19 7.82 12.46
N SER A 41 8.86 8.14 13.70
CA SER A 41 7.61 7.66 14.32
C SER A 41 6.33 8.11 13.62
N ARG A 42 6.40 9.19 12.83
CA ARG A 42 5.25 9.78 12.12
C ARG A 42 5.40 9.80 10.60
N LEU A 43 6.56 9.46 10.07
CA LEU A 43 6.80 9.38 8.63
C LEU A 43 7.32 7.99 8.28
N LYS A 44 6.58 7.28 7.46
CA LYS A 44 6.91 5.97 6.91
C LYS A 44 6.96 6.05 5.40
N HIS A 45 8.11 5.71 4.83
CA HIS A 45 8.25 5.67 3.39
C HIS A 45 7.74 4.35 2.83
N VAL A 46 6.93 4.45 1.80
CA VAL A 46 6.40 3.30 1.05
C VAL A 46 7.28 3.05 -0.16
N ILE A 47 7.69 1.80 -0.35
CA ILE A 47 8.39 1.37 -1.55
C ILE A 47 7.49 0.40 -2.32
N GLY A 48 7.03 0.86 -3.48
CA GLY A 48 6.22 0.07 -4.39
C GLY A 48 7.05 -0.93 -5.19
N THR A 49 6.44 -2.06 -5.50
CA THR A 49 7.05 -3.08 -6.38
C THR A 49 7.31 -2.54 -7.78
N GLU A 50 6.59 -1.52 -8.21
CA GLU A 50 6.82 -0.89 -9.52
C GLU A 50 8.21 -0.23 -9.67
N TYR A 51 8.92 0.00 -8.55
CA TYR A 51 10.30 0.51 -8.55
C TYR A 51 11.35 -0.60 -8.45
N LEU A 52 10.96 -1.85 -8.28
CA LEU A 52 11.84 -3.02 -8.16
C LEU A 52 11.98 -3.72 -9.51
N LEU A 53 13.15 -4.28 -9.78
CA LEU A 53 13.42 -4.98 -11.05
C LEU A 53 12.81 -6.39 -11.06
N TYR A 54 12.83 -7.08 -9.92
CA TYR A 54 12.35 -8.46 -9.78
C TYR A 54 11.94 -8.76 -8.32
N PRO A 55 11.17 -9.82 -8.08
CA PRO A 55 10.61 -10.13 -6.75
C PRO A 55 11.66 -10.30 -5.64
N GLY A 56 12.85 -10.78 -5.94
CA GLY A 56 13.93 -10.97 -4.95
C GLY A 56 14.36 -9.65 -4.28
N GLU A 57 14.18 -8.51 -4.94
CA GLU A 57 14.49 -7.19 -4.35
C GLU A 57 13.54 -6.80 -3.21
N LEU A 58 12.39 -7.47 -3.05
CA LEU A 58 11.51 -7.27 -1.89
C LEU A 58 12.26 -7.48 -0.56
N SER A 59 13.20 -8.43 -0.53
CA SER A 59 14.03 -8.68 0.65
C SER A 59 14.98 -7.52 1.03
N LEU A 60 15.19 -6.58 0.12
CA LEU A 60 16.02 -5.39 0.34
C LEU A 60 15.22 -4.25 0.99
N ILE A 61 13.89 -4.34 1.03
CA ILE A 61 13.02 -3.36 1.69
C ILE A 61 13.06 -3.61 3.21
N ARG A 62 14.12 -3.11 3.85
CA ARG A 62 14.27 -3.24 5.30
C ARG A 62 13.79 -1.98 6.00
N SER A 63 13.03 -2.15 7.11
CA SER A 63 12.53 -1.04 7.94
C SER A 63 11.65 -0.02 7.18
N ARG A 64 11.05 -0.45 6.08
CA ARG A 64 10.15 0.33 5.23
C ARG A 64 8.81 -0.37 5.09
N VAL A 65 7.82 0.38 4.62
CA VAL A 65 6.55 -0.20 4.19
C VAL A 65 6.70 -0.67 2.74
N ALA A 66 6.39 -1.92 2.47
CA ALA A 66 6.35 -2.42 1.10
C ALA A 66 4.95 -2.25 0.51
N SER A 67 4.84 -1.94 -0.79
CA SER A 67 3.59 -1.98 -1.54
C SER A 67 3.67 -3.00 -2.67
N LEU A 68 2.71 -3.92 -2.69
CA LEU A 68 2.45 -4.74 -3.87
C LEU A 68 1.54 -3.95 -4.81
N ASP A 69 2.12 -3.43 -5.87
CA ASP A 69 1.39 -2.68 -6.89
C ASP A 69 0.80 -3.65 -7.88
N MET A 70 -0.52 -3.83 -7.82
CA MET A 70 -1.21 -4.90 -8.55
C MET A 70 -1.86 -4.39 -9.84
N GLU A 71 -1.78 -5.21 -10.88
CA GLU A 71 -2.69 -5.15 -12.01
C GLU A 71 -3.46 -6.48 -12.06
N TYR A 72 -4.72 -6.47 -11.60
CA TYR A 72 -5.56 -7.66 -11.41
C TYR A 72 -4.93 -8.67 -10.40
N GLU A 73 -4.44 -9.81 -10.87
CA GLU A 73 -3.77 -10.84 -10.06
C GLU A 73 -2.25 -10.88 -10.29
N SER A 74 -1.70 -9.88 -10.95
CA SER A 74 -0.27 -9.76 -11.19
C SER A 74 0.32 -8.58 -10.42
N VAL A 75 1.51 -8.77 -9.87
CA VAL A 75 2.32 -7.73 -9.23
C VAL A 75 3.13 -7.04 -10.32
N LYS A 76 3.07 -5.72 -10.33
CA LYS A 76 3.84 -4.89 -11.24
C LYS A 76 5.25 -4.66 -10.69
N PHE A 77 6.22 -5.00 -11.49
CA PHE A 77 7.62 -4.62 -11.31
C PHE A 77 8.02 -3.61 -12.39
N ALA A 78 9.20 -3.01 -12.28
CA ALA A 78 9.64 -1.96 -13.21
C ALA A 78 9.52 -2.36 -14.69
N ASN A 79 9.83 -3.61 -15.02
CA ASN A 79 9.87 -4.11 -16.40
C ASN A 79 8.99 -5.36 -16.63
N SER A 80 8.18 -5.76 -15.66
CA SER A 80 7.41 -7.01 -15.76
C SER A 80 6.14 -7.00 -14.91
N LEU A 81 5.21 -7.87 -15.30
CA LEU A 81 4.05 -8.27 -14.51
C LEU A 81 4.22 -9.74 -14.14
N ILE A 82 4.22 -10.06 -12.86
CA ILE A 82 4.45 -11.43 -12.34
C ILE A 82 3.22 -11.83 -11.53
N ASN A 83 2.70 -13.03 -11.78
CA ASN A 83 1.52 -13.51 -11.07
C ASN A 83 1.76 -13.52 -9.56
N ILE A 84 0.77 -13.11 -8.77
CA ILE A 84 0.89 -13.05 -7.30
C ILE A 84 1.22 -14.43 -6.70
N ARG A 85 0.85 -15.53 -7.34
CA ARG A 85 1.17 -16.88 -6.89
C ARG A 85 2.68 -17.17 -6.87
N GLU A 86 3.43 -16.51 -7.75
CA GLU A 86 4.90 -16.62 -7.82
C GLU A 86 5.58 -15.67 -6.82
N VAL A 87 4.96 -14.52 -6.54
CA VAL A 87 5.50 -13.50 -5.62
C VAL A 87 5.19 -13.82 -4.15
N ALA A 88 3.98 -14.32 -3.85
CA ALA A 88 3.52 -14.51 -2.48
C ALA A 88 4.45 -15.38 -1.61
N PRO A 89 5.05 -16.48 -2.08
CA PRO A 89 5.98 -17.27 -1.26
C PRO A 89 7.21 -16.49 -0.77
N ILE A 90 7.63 -15.46 -1.52
CA ILE A 90 8.78 -14.62 -1.17
C ILE A 90 8.47 -13.75 0.05
N LEU A 91 7.19 -13.43 0.27
CA LEU A 91 6.73 -12.60 1.40
C LEU A 91 7.00 -13.23 2.77
N THR A 92 7.20 -14.55 2.84
CA THR A 92 7.58 -15.24 4.08
C THR A 92 8.88 -14.68 4.68
N ASN A 93 9.79 -14.23 3.82
CA ASN A 93 11.08 -13.66 4.21
C ASN A 93 11.08 -12.12 4.23
N LEU A 94 9.92 -11.50 4.00
CA LEU A 94 9.80 -10.06 3.97
C LEU A 94 9.97 -9.49 5.39
N THR A 95 10.92 -8.59 5.55
CA THR A 95 11.24 -7.99 6.85
C THR A 95 10.42 -6.76 7.24
N PRO A 96 9.74 -6.01 6.34
CA PRO A 96 8.84 -4.94 6.79
C PRO A 96 7.68 -5.52 7.61
N ASN A 97 7.32 -4.80 8.67
CA ASN A 97 6.18 -5.16 9.51
C ASN A 97 4.84 -4.73 8.90
N GLU A 98 4.86 -4.00 7.80
CA GLU A 98 3.69 -3.42 7.15
C GLU A 98 3.77 -3.62 5.64
N LEU A 99 2.69 -4.14 5.06
CA LEU A 99 2.54 -4.41 3.63
C LEU A 99 1.27 -3.76 3.12
N LEU A 100 1.35 -3.06 2.00
CA LEU A 100 0.21 -2.55 1.26
C LEU A 100 -0.06 -3.44 0.05
N ILE A 101 -1.32 -3.64 -0.29
CA ILE A 101 -1.75 -4.17 -1.58
C ILE A 101 -2.59 -3.09 -2.25
N ILE A 102 -2.14 -2.60 -3.39
CA ILE A 102 -2.84 -1.55 -4.14
C ILE A 102 -3.14 -2.06 -5.55
N ASN A 103 -4.43 -2.20 -5.88
CA ASN A 103 -4.80 -2.53 -7.26
C ASN A 103 -4.87 -1.27 -8.10
N LEU A 104 -3.82 -1.03 -8.89
CA LEU A 104 -3.67 0.16 -9.72
C LEU A 104 -4.77 0.32 -10.76
N LYS A 105 -5.29 -0.80 -11.32
CA LYS A 105 -6.37 -0.77 -12.33
C LYS A 105 -7.74 -0.45 -11.73
N PHE A 106 -7.89 -0.56 -10.41
CA PHE A 106 -9.17 -0.32 -9.74
C PHE A 106 -9.19 0.97 -8.92
N VAL A 107 -8.07 1.68 -8.82
CA VAL A 107 -8.03 3.00 -8.17
C VAL A 107 -9.08 3.91 -8.80
N GLY A 108 -9.94 4.49 -7.97
CA GLY A 108 -11.01 5.41 -8.39
C GLY A 108 -12.25 4.75 -9.00
N THR A 109 -12.26 3.44 -9.26
CA THR A 109 -13.35 2.77 -10.01
C THR A 109 -14.48 2.23 -9.14
N MET A 110 -14.28 2.07 -7.82
CA MET A 110 -15.23 1.44 -6.89
C MET A 110 -15.66 0.02 -7.29
N LYS A 111 -14.79 -0.74 -7.98
CA LYS A 111 -15.10 -2.11 -8.46
C LYS A 111 -14.87 -3.21 -7.42
N GLY A 112 -14.44 -2.84 -6.22
CA GLY A 112 -14.18 -3.76 -5.14
C GLY A 112 -12.72 -4.23 -5.05
N ILE A 113 -12.43 -4.94 -3.97
CA ILE A 113 -11.12 -5.54 -3.67
C ILE A 113 -11.15 -7.03 -3.98
N ASN A 114 -10.10 -7.53 -4.61
CA ASN A 114 -9.94 -8.96 -4.87
C ASN A 114 -9.50 -9.68 -3.59
N THR A 115 -10.45 -10.29 -2.88
CA THR A 115 -10.19 -11.01 -1.62
C THR A 115 -9.32 -12.25 -1.80
N ARG A 116 -9.34 -12.91 -2.97
CA ARG A 116 -8.47 -14.06 -3.26
C ARG A 116 -6.98 -13.70 -3.20
N VAL A 117 -6.63 -12.49 -3.64
CA VAL A 117 -5.26 -11.98 -3.52
C VAL A 117 -4.87 -11.82 -2.06
N ILE A 118 -5.78 -11.29 -1.23
CA ILE A 118 -5.55 -11.12 0.21
C ILE A 118 -5.34 -12.47 0.89
N GLU A 119 -6.22 -13.43 0.63
CA GLU A 119 -6.12 -14.79 1.19
C GLU A 119 -4.78 -15.44 0.82
N LEU A 120 -4.35 -15.31 -0.43
CA LEU A 120 -3.09 -15.86 -0.88
C LEU A 120 -1.89 -15.18 -0.20
N VAL A 121 -1.90 -13.84 -0.10
CA VAL A 121 -0.85 -13.10 0.60
C VAL A 121 -0.79 -13.50 2.08
N ARG A 122 -1.94 -13.67 2.74
CA ARG A 122 -2.01 -14.08 4.15
C ARG A 122 -1.46 -15.47 4.44
N GLN A 123 -1.39 -16.36 3.46
CA GLN A 123 -0.73 -17.66 3.64
C GLN A 123 0.79 -17.53 3.88
N TYR A 124 1.39 -16.44 3.45
CA TYR A 124 2.85 -16.22 3.47
C TYR A 124 3.28 -15.01 4.30
N TYR A 125 2.37 -14.11 4.64
CA TYR A 125 2.70 -12.86 5.33
C TYR A 125 1.86 -12.65 6.58
N ASN A 126 2.52 -12.53 7.74
CA ASN A 126 1.89 -12.40 9.06
C ASN A 126 1.98 -10.97 9.65
N GLY A 127 2.64 -10.02 8.97
CA GLY A 127 2.71 -8.63 9.40
C GLY A 127 1.41 -7.87 9.16
N LYS A 128 1.40 -6.58 9.44
CA LYS A 128 0.24 -5.71 9.18
C LYS A 128 -0.02 -5.58 7.69
N LEU A 129 -1.27 -5.78 7.29
CA LEU A 129 -1.70 -5.74 5.90
C LEU A 129 -2.74 -4.66 5.68
N TYR A 130 -2.44 -3.77 4.77
CA TYR A 130 -3.34 -2.72 4.32
C TYR A 130 -3.72 -2.94 2.87
N VAL A 131 -4.95 -2.60 2.50
CA VAL A 131 -5.42 -2.78 1.12
C VAL A 131 -6.06 -1.51 0.58
N GLY A 132 -5.93 -1.29 -0.72
CA GLY A 132 -6.49 -0.15 -1.42
C GLY A 132 -6.69 -0.40 -2.91
N GLY A 133 -7.30 0.60 -3.58
CA GLY A 133 -7.57 0.50 -5.00
C GLY A 133 -8.88 -0.22 -5.29
N GLY A 134 -9.98 0.53 -5.33
CA GLY A 134 -11.26 0.02 -5.81
C GLY A 134 -12.38 -0.14 -4.78
N LEU A 135 -12.15 0.14 -3.50
CA LEU A 135 -13.19 0.08 -2.47
C LEU A 135 -14.47 0.80 -2.91
N GLY A 136 -15.60 0.10 -2.87
CA GLY A 136 -16.87 0.54 -3.38
C GLY A 136 -17.90 0.91 -2.31
N SER A 137 -17.80 0.36 -1.09
CA SER A 137 -18.79 0.55 -0.05
C SER A 137 -18.24 0.35 1.36
N LEU A 138 -18.98 0.84 2.36
CA LEU A 138 -18.69 0.58 3.78
C LEU A 138 -18.83 -0.92 4.12
N GLY A 139 -19.81 -1.60 3.52
CA GLY A 139 -20.02 -3.04 3.76
C GLY A 139 -18.80 -3.87 3.33
N GLU A 140 -18.17 -3.51 2.21
CA GLU A 140 -16.93 -4.14 1.77
C GLU A 140 -15.79 -3.91 2.79
N ILE A 141 -15.68 -2.70 3.33
CA ILE A 141 -14.68 -2.35 4.35
C ILE A 141 -14.79 -3.29 5.56
N PHE A 142 -16.01 -3.47 6.09
CA PHE A 142 -16.24 -4.34 7.24
C PHE A 142 -15.95 -5.82 6.92
N ASN A 143 -16.25 -6.26 5.69
CA ASN A 143 -15.99 -7.63 5.27
C ASN A 143 -14.50 -7.96 5.18
N LEU A 144 -13.65 -6.98 4.81
CA LEU A 144 -12.20 -7.17 4.67
C LEU A 144 -11.52 -7.60 5.98
N LYS A 145 -12.11 -7.28 7.13
CA LYS A 145 -11.63 -7.77 8.44
C LYS A 145 -11.56 -9.30 8.49
N ASN A 146 -12.53 -9.98 7.89
CA ASN A 146 -12.60 -11.46 7.89
C ASN A 146 -11.43 -12.10 7.11
N TYR A 147 -10.73 -11.31 6.30
CA TYR A 147 -9.56 -11.72 5.53
C TYR A 147 -8.24 -11.31 6.19
N GLY A 148 -8.29 -10.84 7.44
CA GLY A 148 -7.10 -10.44 8.20
C GLY A 148 -6.49 -9.12 7.72
N VAL A 149 -7.29 -8.23 7.15
CA VAL A 149 -6.84 -6.88 6.77
C VAL A 149 -6.84 -5.99 8.01
N ASP A 150 -5.70 -5.32 8.27
CA ASP A 150 -5.51 -4.44 9.42
C ASP A 150 -5.94 -3.00 9.15
N GLY A 151 -6.01 -2.60 7.88
CA GLY A 151 -6.47 -1.27 7.50
C GLY A 151 -6.68 -1.13 6.00
N ILE A 152 -7.25 0.00 5.62
CA ILE A 152 -7.64 0.29 4.25
C ILE A 152 -7.15 1.66 3.80
N LEU A 153 -6.84 1.77 2.50
CA LEU A 153 -6.55 3.05 1.86
C LEU A 153 -7.80 3.52 1.11
N VAL A 154 -8.36 4.63 1.55
CA VAL A 154 -9.54 5.23 0.94
C VAL A 154 -9.22 6.61 0.38
N ALA A 155 -9.69 6.88 -0.82
CA ALA A 155 -9.69 8.21 -1.40
C ALA A 155 -11.08 8.54 -1.95
N THR A 156 -11.57 7.77 -2.91
CA THR A 156 -12.84 8.02 -3.60
C THR A 156 -14.04 8.03 -2.65
N LEU A 157 -14.10 7.12 -1.68
CA LEU A 157 -15.18 7.07 -0.68
C LEU A 157 -15.17 8.30 0.23
N LEU A 158 -13.98 8.81 0.58
CA LEU A 158 -13.83 10.05 1.34
C LEU A 158 -14.29 11.26 0.52
N HIS A 159 -13.82 11.39 -0.72
CA HIS A 159 -14.21 12.49 -1.60
C HIS A 159 -15.70 12.50 -1.94
N LYS A 160 -16.35 11.33 -1.95
CA LYS A 160 -17.80 11.22 -2.17
C LYS A 160 -18.64 11.37 -0.88
N GLY A 161 -18.01 11.60 0.26
CA GLY A 161 -18.70 11.73 1.54
C GLY A 161 -19.33 10.44 2.06
N VAL A 162 -18.96 9.27 1.51
CA VAL A 162 -19.41 7.97 2.00
C VAL A 162 -18.70 7.62 3.31
N VAL A 163 -17.44 8.04 3.45
CA VAL A 163 -16.66 7.99 4.68
C VAL A 163 -16.46 9.43 5.12
N ASP A 164 -17.10 9.85 6.21
CA ASP A 164 -17.11 11.22 6.73
C ASP A 164 -16.34 11.40 8.04
N ARG A 165 -15.94 10.28 8.66
CA ARG A 165 -15.22 10.23 9.95
C ARG A 165 -14.30 9.01 10.00
N PRO A 166 -13.29 9.01 10.88
CA PRO A 166 -12.48 7.84 11.09
C PRO A 166 -13.32 6.69 11.68
N TYR A 167 -13.24 5.52 11.06
CA TYR A 167 -13.81 4.28 11.56
C TYR A 167 -12.69 3.43 12.14
N TYR A 168 -12.83 3.05 13.42
CA TYR A 168 -11.94 2.09 14.05
C TYR A 168 -12.61 0.71 14.03
N ILE A 169 -11.96 -0.25 13.39
CA ILE A 169 -12.38 -1.64 13.50
C ILE A 169 -11.81 -2.15 14.83
N ILE A 170 -12.66 -2.16 15.85
CA ILE A 170 -12.30 -2.74 17.16
C ILE A 170 -12.21 -4.26 16.95
N GLN A 171 -11.06 -4.81 17.30
CA GLN A 171 -10.81 -6.26 17.29
C GLN A 171 -11.53 -6.93 18.44
#